data_b59df7beb4d1f9fb644e0d467f0a2607
#
_entry.id   b59df7beb4d1f9fb644e0d467f0a2607
#
_cell.length_a   1.000
_cell.length_b   1.000
_cell.length_c   1.000
_cell.angle_alpha   90.00
_cell.angle_beta   90.00
_cell.angle_gamma   90.00
#
_symmetry.space_group_name_H-M   'P 1'
#
loop_
_entity.id
_entity.type
_entity.pdbx_description
1 polymer ?
#
loop_
_entity_poly.entity_id
_entity_poly.type
_entity_poly.pdbx_seq_one_letter_code
_entity_poly.pdbx_strand_id
1 'polypeptide(L)'
;MNEPSTTAKCDVVIGGAGFAGLALAVALRQALGEAFTVTVADPALKNVPSRDPRASAIAAAARRLFEAIGVWDTVAGQAQPILDMAITDSKLDDAVRPTFLTFGGDVEPGEPFAHMIENRLLVDALVAKAKALGIDLRATAVASFAYEADDPHHIPPPFRGRMSAGRILPPPERGRIGVGVKSKRIDVRLADGSALSARLLVGADGARSHIRELAGIATHGWNYGQSAIVCTVKHERDHHGRAEEHFLPAGPFAILPLTGRRASIVWTESTKEAERIVALPDDEFHDELEKRFGLHLGDIEVSGARRAFPLGLHTARSFIAERLALIGDAAHIIHPIAGQGLNMGLRDVAALAEAVTDAARLGLDIGSPDVLERYQRWRRFDTMTMGVATDGLNRLFSNRSDVLRLIRDVGLGLVERAPPLKRLFIREAAGFTGEVPKLMRGEAL
;
A
#
# COMPACT_ATOMS: atom_id res chain seq x y z
N MET A 1 -23.34 14.42 -38.28
CA MET A 1 -22.80 15.50 -37.43
C MET A 1 -22.85 14.93 -36.01
N ASN A 2 -21.69 14.49 -35.47
CA ASN A 2 -21.61 14.11 -34.08
C ASN A 2 -21.64 15.39 -33.24
N GLU A 3 -22.63 15.51 -32.38
CA GLU A 3 -22.63 16.56 -31.35
C GLU A 3 -21.33 16.42 -30.53
N PRO A 4 -20.66 17.53 -30.19
CA PRO A 4 -19.51 17.47 -29.34
C PRO A 4 -19.96 16.93 -27.97
N SER A 5 -19.55 15.69 -27.62
CA SER A 5 -19.73 15.12 -26.30
C SER A 5 -19.19 16.12 -25.28
N THR A 6 -20.08 16.76 -24.54
CA THR A 6 -19.72 17.69 -23.47
C THR A 6 -18.94 16.91 -22.43
N THR A 7 -17.61 17.10 -22.38
CA THR A 7 -16.74 16.49 -21.39
C THR A 7 -17.15 16.98 -20.00
N ALA A 8 -17.62 16.07 -19.15
CA ALA A 8 -18.04 16.42 -17.79
C ALA A 8 -16.83 16.90 -16.97
N LYS A 9 -16.99 18.01 -16.24
CA LYS A 9 -15.93 18.58 -15.38
C LYS A 9 -16.02 17.99 -13.98
N CYS A 10 -14.87 17.60 -13.42
CA CYS A 10 -14.73 17.20 -12.02
C CYS A 10 -13.44 17.77 -11.43
N ASP A 11 -13.30 17.75 -10.10
CA ASP A 11 -12.08 18.21 -9.46
C ASP A 11 -11.00 17.13 -9.50
N VAL A 12 -11.34 15.89 -9.10
CA VAL A 12 -10.39 14.78 -9.06
C VAL A 12 -10.96 13.53 -9.73
N VAL A 13 -10.17 12.91 -10.61
CA VAL A 13 -10.39 11.55 -11.09
C VAL A 13 -9.38 10.63 -10.41
N ILE A 14 -9.85 9.53 -9.84
CA ILE A 14 -9.02 8.49 -9.21
C ILE A 14 -9.19 7.21 -10.01
N GLY A 15 -8.11 6.71 -10.62
CA GLY A 15 -8.10 5.40 -11.25
C GLY A 15 -7.67 4.34 -10.24
N GLY A 16 -8.61 3.45 -9.89
CA GLY A 16 -8.42 2.39 -8.89
C GLY A 16 -9.33 2.53 -7.68
N ALA A 17 -10.16 1.53 -7.42
CA ALA A 17 -11.08 1.43 -6.29
C ALA A 17 -10.59 0.45 -5.21
N GLY A 18 -9.28 0.35 -5.02
CA GLY A 18 -8.68 -0.32 -3.88
C GLY A 18 -8.74 0.57 -2.61
N PHE A 19 -8.12 0.12 -1.54
CA PHE A 19 -8.08 0.86 -0.26
C PHE A 19 -7.61 2.30 -0.43
N ALA A 20 -6.50 2.51 -1.15
CA ALA A 20 -5.90 3.84 -1.30
C ALA A 20 -6.82 4.78 -2.10
N GLY A 21 -7.34 4.32 -3.24
CA GLY A 21 -8.20 5.15 -4.08
C GLY A 21 -9.51 5.53 -3.41
N LEU A 22 -10.20 4.56 -2.79
CA LEU A 22 -11.46 4.80 -2.08
C LEU A 22 -11.25 5.66 -0.82
N ALA A 23 -10.21 5.38 -0.02
CA ALA A 23 -9.93 6.18 1.17
C ALA A 23 -9.59 7.64 0.82
N LEU A 24 -8.83 7.86 -0.26
CA LEU A 24 -8.55 9.21 -0.75
C LEU A 24 -9.83 9.92 -1.19
N ALA A 25 -10.70 9.24 -1.95
CA ALA A 25 -11.96 9.79 -2.42
C ALA A 25 -12.84 10.23 -1.25
N VAL A 26 -12.99 9.37 -0.23
CA VAL A 26 -13.77 9.65 0.98
C VAL A 26 -13.15 10.82 1.75
N ALA A 27 -11.84 10.82 1.97
CA ALA A 27 -11.13 11.88 2.70
C ALA A 27 -11.32 13.25 2.04
N LEU A 28 -11.11 13.35 0.72
CA LEU A 28 -11.27 14.61 -0.03
C LEU A 28 -12.72 15.10 0.00
N ARG A 29 -13.67 14.21 -0.27
CA ARG A 29 -15.10 14.55 -0.28
C ARG A 29 -15.60 15.01 1.10
N GLN A 30 -15.14 14.37 2.16
CA GLN A 30 -15.49 14.74 3.53
C GLN A 30 -14.87 16.08 3.94
N ALA A 31 -13.61 16.33 3.57
CA ALA A 31 -12.88 17.55 3.93
C ALA A 31 -13.34 18.81 3.16
N LEU A 32 -13.76 18.62 1.89
CA LEU A 32 -14.06 19.74 0.98
C LEU A 32 -15.55 19.91 0.64
N GLY A 33 -16.40 18.99 1.13
CA GLY A 33 -17.85 19.09 1.00
C GLY A 33 -18.39 18.73 -0.39
N GLU A 34 -19.69 18.95 -0.57
CA GLU A 34 -20.43 18.45 -1.75
C GLU A 34 -20.04 19.16 -3.07
N ALA A 35 -19.60 20.38 -3.02
CA ALA A 35 -19.18 21.12 -4.19
C ALA A 35 -17.87 20.59 -4.82
N PHE A 36 -17.06 19.85 -4.05
CA PHE A 36 -15.83 19.25 -4.55
C PHE A 36 -16.11 17.87 -5.13
N THR A 37 -15.96 17.73 -6.43
CA THR A 37 -16.38 16.55 -7.19
C THR A 37 -15.25 15.53 -7.34
N VAL A 38 -15.52 14.29 -6.94
CA VAL A 38 -14.58 13.16 -7.05
C VAL A 38 -15.23 12.03 -7.83
N THR A 39 -14.53 11.54 -8.85
CA THR A 39 -14.89 10.33 -9.60
C THR A 39 -13.85 9.25 -9.36
N VAL A 40 -14.28 8.03 -9.00
CA VAL A 40 -13.42 6.84 -8.89
C VAL A 40 -13.77 5.90 -10.02
N ALA A 41 -12.77 5.50 -10.81
CA ALA A 41 -12.94 4.59 -11.96
C ALA A 41 -12.13 3.30 -11.75
N ASP A 42 -12.83 2.16 -11.66
CA ASP A 42 -12.21 0.82 -11.56
C ASP A 42 -13.17 -0.26 -12.04
N PRO A 43 -12.75 -1.18 -12.92
CA PRO A 43 -13.54 -2.33 -13.32
C PRO A 43 -13.99 -3.22 -12.15
N ALA A 44 -13.23 -3.27 -11.06
CA ALA A 44 -13.54 -4.06 -9.87
C ALA A 44 -14.86 -3.64 -9.20
N LEU A 45 -15.33 -2.42 -9.41
CA LEU A 45 -16.62 -1.92 -8.91
C LEU A 45 -17.84 -2.69 -9.47
N LYS A 46 -17.67 -3.50 -10.53
CA LYS A 46 -18.69 -4.45 -10.99
C LYS A 46 -18.90 -5.62 -10.00
N ASN A 47 -17.88 -5.92 -9.20
CA ASN A 47 -17.84 -7.08 -8.30
C ASN A 47 -17.91 -6.62 -6.83
N VAL A 48 -18.92 -5.85 -6.47
CA VAL A 48 -19.23 -5.48 -5.09
C VAL A 48 -20.37 -6.37 -4.62
N PRO A 49 -20.25 -7.09 -3.49
CA PRO A 49 -19.14 -7.09 -2.53
C PRO A 49 -17.81 -7.67 -3.05
N SER A 50 -16.71 -7.21 -2.49
CA SER A 50 -15.36 -7.62 -2.86
C SER A 50 -15.13 -9.12 -2.63
N ARG A 51 -14.36 -9.75 -3.53
CA ARG A 51 -13.99 -11.17 -3.46
C ARG A 51 -12.52 -11.38 -3.11
N ASP A 52 -11.83 -10.37 -2.57
CA ASP A 52 -10.43 -10.50 -2.13
C ASP A 52 -10.37 -11.42 -0.89
N PRO A 53 -9.71 -12.59 -0.98
CA PRO A 53 -9.64 -13.54 0.13
C PRO A 53 -8.57 -13.17 1.18
N ARG A 54 -7.78 -12.13 0.91
CA ARG A 54 -6.68 -11.73 1.80
C ARG A 54 -7.19 -10.98 3.03
N ALA A 55 -6.36 -10.97 4.04
CA ALA A 55 -6.48 -10.09 5.19
C ALA A 55 -5.22 -9.20 5.28
N SER A 56 -5.36 -8.06 5.91
CA SER A 56 -4.28 -7.09 6.08
C SER A 56 -4.16 -6.64 7.53
N ALA A 57 -2.92 -6.39 7.96
CA ALA A 57 -2.63 -5.74 9.21
C ALA A 57 -2.76 -4.22 9.04
N ILE A 58 -3.73 -3.64 9.70
CA ILE A 58 -3.97 -2.20 9.73
C ILE A 58 -3.22 -1.63 10.95
N ALA A 59 -2.14 -0.90 10.71
CA ALA A 59 -1.36 -0.24 11.74
C ALA A 59 -2.19 0.82 12.49
N ALA A 60 -1.85 1.12 13.73
CA ALA A 60 -2.61 2.06 14.57
C ALA A 60 -2.82 3.43 13.89
N ALA A 61 -1.79 3.99 13.24
CA ALA A 61 -1.93 5.24 12.49
C ALA A 61 -2.92 5.12 11.31
N ALA A 62 -2.92 3.99 10.60
CA ALA A 62 -3.87 3.73 9.51
C ALA A 62 -5.30 3.53 10.05
N ARG A 63 -5.45 2.90 11.22
CA ARG A 63 -6.74 2.81 11.93
C ARG A 63 -7.29 4.20 12.24
N ARG A 64 -6.47 5.10 12.80
CA ARG A 64 -6.86 6.49 13.09
C ARG A 64 -7.32 7.24 11.83
N LEU A 65 -6.70 6.98 10.66
CA LEU A 65 -7.18 7.50 9.39
C LEU A 65 -8.59 6.99 9.08
N PHE A 66 -8.85 5.69 9.21
CA PHE A 66 -10.18 5.12 8.95
C PHE A 66 -11.23 5.61 9.95
N GLU A 67 -10.84 5.89 11.19
CA GLU A 67 -11.68 6.55 12.19
C GLU A 67 -12.02 7.98 11.76
N ALA A 68 -11.00 8.77 11.38
CA ALA A 68 -11.18 10.18 10.96
C ALA A 68 -12.08 10.31 9.72
N ILE A 69 -12.04 9.35 8.78
CA ILE A 69 -12.94 9.34 7.63
C ILE A 69 -14.27 8.59 7.89
N GLY A 70 -14.52 8.14 9.14
CA GLY A 70 -15.77 7.52 9.57
C GLY A 70 -16.08 6.18 8.90
N VAL A 71 -15.05 5.33 8.69
CA VAL A 71 -15.16 3.98 8.13
C VAL A 71 -14.92 2.91 9.18
N TRP A 72 -14.04 3.18 10.17
CA TRP A 72 -13.59 2.17 11.12
C TRP A 72 -14.71 1.53 11.93
N ASP A 73 -15.65 2.32 12.44
CA ASP A 73 -16.73 1.84 13.30
C ASP A 73 -17.59 0.75 12.64
N THR A 74 -17.72 0.78 11.31
CA THR A 74 -18.49 -0.22 10.56
C THR A 74 -17.82 -1.58 10.50
N VAL A 75 -16.53 -1.64 10.73
CA VAL A 75 -15.72 -2.88 10.61
C VAL A 75 -15.00 -3.25 11.91
N ALA A 76 -15.00 -2.39 12.92
CA ALA A 76 -14.27 -2.58 14.18
C ALA A 76 -14.59 -3.92 14.88
N GLY A 77 -15.86 -4.35 14.87
CA GLY A 77 -16.29 -5.62 15.46
C GLY A 77 -15.77 -6.88 14.74
N GLN A 78 -15.19 -6.70 13.55
CA GLN A 78 -14.60 -7.77 12.73
C GLN A 78 -13.07 -7.62 12.57
N ALA A 79 -12.49 -6.60 13.19
CA ALA A 79 -11.06 -6.37 13.23
C ALA A 79 -10.46 -7.04 14.48
N GLN A 80 -9.52 -7.94 14.29
CA GLN A 80 -8.83 -8.64 15.36
C GLN A 80 -7.61 -7.84 15.81
N PRO A 81 -7.53 -7.35 17.06
CA PRO A 81 -6.32 -6.69 17.55
C PRO A 81 -5.14 -7.65 17.60
N ILE A 82 -3.97 -7.18 17.22
CA ILE A 82 -2.70 -7.86 17.42
C ILE A 82 -2.15 -7.34 18.76
N LEU A 83 -2.18 -8.19 19.76
CA LEU A 83 -1.77 -7.83 21.14
C LEU A 83 -0.27 -8.03 21.36
N ASP A 84 0.29 -9.07 20.76
CA ASP A 84 1.74 -9.30 20.70
C ASP A 84 2.13 -9.98 19.38
N MET A 85 3.41 -9.91 19.05
CA MET A 85 4.01 -10.58 17.90
C MET A 85 5.27 -11.29 18.32
N ALA A 86 5.30 -12.60 18.14
CA ALA A 86 6.46 -13.43 18.42
C ALA A 86 7.27 -13.67 17.14
N ILE A 87 8.58 -13.43 17.21
CA ILE A 87 9.52 -13.63 16.10
C ILE A 87 10.45 -14.78 16.45
N THR A 88 10.55 -15.76 15.53
CA THR A 88 11.49 -16.87 15.64
C THR A 88 12.37 -16.94 14.39
N ASP A 89 13.56 -17.50 14.53
CA ASP A 89 14.47 -17.87 13.42
C ASP A 89 14.85 -19.33 13.59
N SER A 90 14.36 -20.20 12.71
CA SER A 90 14.50 -21.65 12.83
C SER A 90 14.56 -22.33 11.45
N LYS A 91 15.04 -23.58 11.45
CA LYS A 91 14.88 -24.50 10.30
C LYS A 91 13.63 -25.34 10.52
N LEU A 92 13.06 -25.90 9.46
CA LEU A 92 11.84 -26.73 9.54
C LEU A 92 12.03 -27.95 10.45
N ASP A 93 13.24 -28.52 10.46
CA ASP A 93 13.58 -29.70 11.23
C ASP A 93 14.00 -29.40 12.69
N ASP A 94 14.01 -28.13 13.08
CA ASP A 94 14.33 -27.74 14.44
C ASP A 94 13.18 -28.18 15.38
N ALA A 95 13.47 -29.07 16.34
CA ALA A 95 12.49 -29.58 17.30
C ALA A 95 11.93 -28.51 18.23
N VAL A 96 12.66 -27.41 18.43
CA VAL A 96 12.26 -26.25 19.24
C VAL A 96 12.52 -24.99 18.41
N ARG A 97 11.53 -24.10 18.35
CA ARG A 97 11.62 -22.78 17.72
C ARG A 97 11.74 -21.72 18.80
N PRO A 98 12.96 -21.34 19.21
CA PRO A 98 13.12 -20.33 20.25
C PRO A 98 12.58 -18.98 19.78
N THR A 99 11.84 -18.30 20.65
CA THR A 99 11.43 -16.91 20.41
C THR A 99 12.61 -16.00 20.68
N PHE A 100 13.05 -15.26 19.67
CA PHE A 100 14.17 -14.32 19.76
C PHE A 100 13.72 -12.93 20.15
N LEU A 101 12.51 -12.55 19.75
CA LEU A 101 11.98 -11.22 19.99
C LEU A 101 10.46 -11.29 20.12
N THR A 102 9.93 -10.64 21.14
CA THR A 102 8.50 -10.42 21.28
C THR A 102 8.21 -8.95 21.27
N PHE A 103 7.45 -8.51 20.28
CA PHE A 103 6.84 -7.19 20.29
C PHE A 103 5.47 -7.34 20.94
N GLY A 104 5.25 -6.61 22.01
CA GLY A 104 3.96 -6.58 22.70
C GLY A 104 3.77 -5.21 23.31
N GLY A 105 2.54 -4.85 23.51
CA GLY A 105 2.16 -3.62 24.16
C GLY A 105 1.41 -2.66 23.24
N ASP A 106 0.72 -1.78 23.91
CA ASP A 106 -0.06 -0.71 23.29
C ASP A 106 0.85 0.42 22.83
N VAL A 107 0.50 1.07 21.73
CA VAL A 107 1.14 2.34 21.29
C VAL A 107 0.79 3.45 22.29
N GLU A 108 -0.48 3.47 22.69
CA GLU A 108 -1.03 4.23 23.81
C GLU A 108 -1.90 3.27 24.65
N PRO A 109 -2.13 3.53 25.93
CA PRO A 109 -2.92 2.62 26.78
C PRO A 109 -4.24 2.21 26.13
N GLY A 110 -4.44 0.90 25.86
CA GLY A 110 -5.61 0.34 25.20
C GLY A 110 -5.63 0.46 23.68
N GLU A 111 -4.53 0.90 23.03
CA GLU A 111 -4.40 0.98 21.58
C GLU A 111 -3.38 -0.03 21.07
N PRO A 112 -3.80 -1.19 20.54
CA PRO A 112 -2.93 -2.16 19.91
C PRO A 112 -2.19 -1.55 18.71
N PHE A 113 -0.94 -1.98 18.47
CA PHE A 113 -0.12 -1.42 17.38
C PHE A 113 -0.68 -1.73 15.98
N ALA A 114 -1.52 -2.77 15.83
CA ALA A 114 -2.22 -3.11 14.60
C ALA A 114 -3.47 -3.96 14.84
N HIS A 115 -4.32 -4.06 13.83
CA HIS A 115 -5.48 -4.96 13.78
C HIS A 115 -5.47 -5.73 12.47
N MET A 116 -5.77 -7.01 12.53
CA MET A 116 -6.03 -7.82 11.32
C MET A 116 -7.47 -7.68 10.88
N ILE A 117 -7.67 -7.46 9.59
CA ILE A 117 -9.02 -7.40 8.99
C ILE A 117 -9.02 -8.04 7.60
N GLU A 118 -10.09 -8.73 7.27
CA GLU A 118 -10.31 -9.25 5.92
C GLU A 118 -10.51 -8.09 4.94
N ASN A 119 -9.75 -8.09 3.85
CA ASN A 119 -9.73 -6.99 2.87
C ASN A 119 -11.10 -6.65 2.31
N ARG A 120 -11.92 -7.68 2.04
CA ARG A 120 -13.28 -7.51 1.52
C ARG A 120 -14.15 -6.61 2.41
N LEU A 121 -14.06 -6.77 3.74
CA LEU A 121 -14.88 -6.00 4.69
C LEU A 121 -14.55 -4.51 4.63
N LEU A 122 -13.26 -4.20 4.57
CA LEU A 122 -12.81 -2.80 4.53
C LEU A 122 -13.10 -2.15 3.18
N VAL A 123 -12.93 -2.88 2.06
CA VAL A 123 -13.29 -2.36 0.72
C VAL A 123 -14.80 -2.10 0.64
N ASP A 124 -15.63 -3.03 1.12
CA ASP A 124 -17.09 -2.89 1.07
C ASP A 124 -17.56 -1.71 1.93
N ALA A 125 -16.94 -1.51 3.11
CA ALA A 125 -17.22 -0.33 3.98
C ALA A 125 -16.82 0.99 3.30
N LEU A 126 -15.66 1.03 2.65
CA LEU A 126 -15.21 2.20 1.87
C LEU A 126 -16.13 2.51 0.70
N VAL A 127 -16.58 1.49 -0.05
CA VAL A 127 -17.54 1.65 -1.15
C VAL A 127 -18.88 2.17 -0.62
N ALA A 128 -19.38 1.62 0.48
CA ALA A 128 -20.61 2.08 1.11
C ALA A 128 -20.51 3.55 1.54
N LYS A 129 -19.40 3.92 2.19
CA LYS A 129 -19.12 5.30 2.60
C LYS A 129 -19.02 6.25 1.41
N ALA A 130 -18.32 5.84 0.34
CA ALA A 130 -18.19 6.62 -0.89
C ALA A 130 -19.56 6.89 -1.55
N LYS A 131 -20.43 5.87 -1.61
CA LYS A 131 -21.82 6.01 -2.10
C LYS A 131 -22.62 6.97 -1.21
N ALA A 132 -22.54 6.85 0.10
CA ALA A 132 -23.24 7.71 1.04
C ALA A 132 -22.84 9.19 0.92
N LEU A 133 -21.58 9.44 0.54
CA LEU A 133 -21.08 10.79 0.27
C LEU A 133 -21.33 11.29 -1.16
N GLY A 134 -22.04 10.53 -1.99
CA GLY A 134 -22.33 10.91 -3.38
C GLY A 134 -21.09 10.98 -4.29
N ILE A 135 -20.06 10.17 -4.02
CA ILE A 135 -18.89 10.05 -4.88
C ILE A 135 -19.29 9.28 -6.15
N ASP A 136 -18.89 9.77 -7.32
CA ASP A 136 -19.16 9.13 -8.62
C ASP A 136 -18.28 7.88 -8.77
N LEU A 137 -18.89 6.69 -8.67
CA LEU A 137 -18.22 5.40 -8.79
C LEU A 137 -18.50 4.79 -10.15
N ARG A 138 -17.49 4.66 -11.00
CA ARG A 138 -17.60 4.14 -12.36
C ARG A 138 -16.91 2.78 -12.50
N ALA A 139 -17.67 1.78 -12.89
CA ALA A 139 -17.18 0.40 -13.06
C ALA A 139 -16.42 0.21 -14.39
N THR A 140 -15.45 1.06 -14.66
CA THR A 140 -14.63 1.13 -15.88
C THR A 140 -13.20 1.58 -15.54
N ALA A 141 -12.23 1.37 -16.43
CA ALA A 141 -10.85 1.78 -16.23
C ALA A 141 -10.55 3.15 -16.87
N VAL A 142 -9.51 3.82 -16.40
CA VAL A 142 -8.87 4.91 -17.13
C VAL A 142 -8.14 4.30 -18.34
N ALA A 143 -8.54 4.69 -19.55
CA ALA A 143 -7.96 4.18 -20.79
C ALA A 143 -6.82 5.07 -21.31
N SER A 144 -6.97 6.38 -21.20
CA SER A 144 -5.95 7.37 -21.61
C SER A 144 -6.21 8.71 -20.95
N PHE A 145 -5.23 9.59 -21.00
CA PHE A 145 -5.40 10.99 -20.63
C PHE A 145 -4.54 11.89 -21.51
N ALA A 146 -4.93 13.14 -21.59
CA ALA A 146 -4.20 14.18 -22.29
C ALA A 146 -4.29 15.51 -21.51
N TYR A 147 -3.29 16.34 -21.64
CA TYR A 147 -3.33 17.68 -21.08
C TYR A 147 -4.13 18.58 -22.01
N GLU A 148 -4.95 19.46 -21.44
CA GLU A 148 -5.65 20.47 -22.22
C GLU A 148 -4.61 21.33 -22.94
N ALA A 149 -4.62 21.32 -24.27
CA ALA A 149 -3.62 22.04 -25.07
C ALA A 149 -3.93 23.52 -25.02
N ASP A 150 -3.11 24.30 -24.30
CA ASP A 150 -3.16 25.75 -24.34
C ASP A 150 -2.54 26.36 -25.62
N ASP A 151 -1.85 25.55 -26.45
CA ASP A 151 -1.25 26.01 -27.72
C ASP A 151 -0.98 24.79 -28.65
N PRO A 152 -1.43 24.83 -29.92
CA PRO A 152 -1.13 23.80 -30.92
C PRO A 152 0.36 23.64 -31.27
N HIS A 153 1.25 24.42 -30.67
CA HIS A 153 2.69 24.41 -30.91
C HIS A 153 3.53 23.84 -29.74
N HIS A 154 2.90 23.37 -28.66
CA HIS A 154 3.67 22.79 -27.54
C HIS A 154 4.00 21.33 -27.81
N ILE A 155 5.17 21.07 -28.40
CA ILE A 155 5.80 19.75 -28.48
C ILE A 155 6.61 19.57 -27.19
N PRO A 156 6.27 18.60 -26.30
CA PRO A 156 7.10 18.35 -25.13
C PRO A 156 8.50 17.90 -25.58
N PRO A 157 9.58 18.37 -24.95
CA PRO A 157 10.92 17.99 -25.34
C PRO A 157 11.13 16.49 -25.14
N PRO A 158 11.73 15.76 -26.11
CA PRO A 158 12.00 14.35 -25.95
C PRO A 158 13.02 14.13 -24.82
N PHE A 159 12.69 13.29 -23.87
CA PHE A 159 13.58 12.87 -22.78
C PHE A 159 14.75 12.08 -23.38
N ARG A 160 15.83 12.76 -23.77
CA ARG A 160 17.10 12.13 -24.20
C ARG A 160 18.02 11.99 -22.99
N GLY A 161 17.89 10.87 -22.28
CA GLY A 161 18.93 10.37 -21.40
C GLY A 161 20.04 9.70 -22.21
N ARG A 162 21.11 10.41 -22.52
CA ARG A 162 22.43 9.85 -22.81
C ARG A 162 23.48 10.66 -22.06
N MET A 163 24.07 10.05 -21.05
CA MET A 163 25.32 10.54 -20.47
C MET A 163 26.45 10.31 -21.49
N SER A 164 27.06 11.38 -21.95
CA SER A 164 28.42 11.35 -22.51
C SER A 164 29.27 12.39 -21.78
N ALA A 165 30.45 11.93 -21.39
CA ALA A 165 31.43 12.70 -20.64
C ALA A 165 31.93 13.91 -21.42
N GLY A 166 32.13 15.02 -20.71
CA GLY A 166 33.16 16.01 -20.95
C GLY A 166 32.92 17.03 -22.05
N ARG A 167 32.25 18.15 -21.69
CA ARG A 167 32.62 19.50 -22.17
C ARG A 167 31.91 20.52 -21.28
N ILE A 168 32.71 21.37 -20.63
CA ILE A 168 32.24 22.58 -19.93
C ILE A 168 31.77 23.56 -21.00
N LEU A 169 30.46 23.81 -21.02
CA LEU A 169 29.86 24.88 -21.84
C LEU A 169 29.72 26.14 -20.97
N PRO A 170 29.88 27.33 -21.56
CA PRO A 170 29.71 28.61 -20.85
C PRO A 170 28.25 28.79 -20.41
N PRO A 171 27.98 29.60 -19.36
CA PRO A 171 26.64 29.79 -18.85
C PRO A 171 25.72 30.36 -19.94
N PRO A 172 24.46 29.88 -20.01
CA PRO A 172 23.53 30.37 -20.99
C PRO A 172 23.17 31.85 -20.68
N GLU A 173 23.18 32.66 -21.71
CA GLU A 173 22.65 34.04 -21.65
C GLU A 173 21.21 34.01 -21.13
N ARG A 174 20.85 35.00 -20.31
CA ARG A 174 19.50 35.21 -19.76
C ARG A 174 18.49 35.42 -20.88
N GLY A 175 18.08 34.32 -21.55
CA GLY A 175 16.92 34.29 -22.38
C GLY A 175 15.67 34.32 -21.50
N ARG A 176 14.71 35.21 -21.84
CA ARG A 176 13.37 35.26 -21.22
C ARG A 176 12.82 33.82 -21.16
N ILE A 177 12.65 33.29 -19.96
CA ILE A 177 11.87 32.09 -19.72
C ILE A 177 10.44 32.46 -20.08
N GLY A 178 10.00 32.01 -21.24
CA GLY A 178 8.58 32.01 -21.56
C GLY A 178 7.87 31.21 -20.52
N VAL A 179 7.10 31.84 -19.65
CA VAL A 179 6.17 31.19 -18.75
C VAL A 179 5.08 30.60 -19.65
N GLY A 180 5.29 29.36 -20.12
CA GLY A 180 4.24 28.60 -20.78
C GLY A 180 3.09 28.48 -19.79
N VAL A 181 1.91 28.95 -20.17
CA VAL A 181 0.69 28.77 -19.34
C VAL A 181 0.48 27.28 -19.25
N LYS A 182 0.72 26.69 -18.04
CA LYS A 182 0.49 25.29 -17.79
C LYS A 182 -1.02 25.03 -17.86
N SER A 183 -1.42 23.93 -18.51
CA SER A 183 -2.81 23.51 -18.58
C SER A 183 -3.45 23.51 -17.20
N LYS A 184 -4.66 24.03 -17.08
CA LYS A 184 -5.42 24.03 -15.82
C LYS A 184 -6.15 22.71 -15.55
N ARG A 185 -6.26 21.85 -16.55
CA ARG A 185 -7.01 20.59 -16.47
C ARG A 185 -6.31 19.46 -17.24
N ILE A 186 -6.71 18.23 -16.93
CA ILE A 186 -6.31 17.00 -17.60
C ILE A 186 -7.58 16.30 -18.10
N ASP A 187 -7.62 15.96 -19.37
CA ASP A 187 -8.73 15.24 -19.97
C ASP A 187 -8.49 13.73 -19.87
N VAL A 188 -9.39 13.06 -19.19
CA VAL A 188 -9.31 11.62 -18.89
C VAL A 188 -10.39 10.89 -19.70
N ARG A 189 -9.98 9.89 -20.50
CA ARG A 189 -10.89 8.99 -21.20
C ARG A 189 -10.99 7.68 -20.46
N LEU A 190 -12.21 7.22 -20.25
CA LEU A 190 -12.50 5.93 -19.64
C LEU A 190 -12.70 4.87 -20.71
N ALA A 191 -12.54 3.60 -20.36
CA ALA A 191 -12.63 2.48 -21.28
C ALA A 191 -14.05 2.23 -21.82
N ASP A 192 -15.09 2.81 -21.19
CA ASP A 192 -16.45 2.81 -21.67
C ASP A 192 -16.75 3.90 -22.73
N GLY A 193 -15.74 4.68 -23.09
CA GLY A 193 -15.82 5.77 -24.07
C GLY A 193 -16.19 7.14 -23.45
N SER A 194 -16.55 7.20 -22.18
CA SER A 194 -16.85 8.47 -21.52
C SER A 194 -15.57 9.28 -21.27
N ALA A 195 -15.69 10.61 -21.18
CA ALA A 195 -14.60 11.53 -20.96
C ALA A 195 -14.89 12.48 -19.81
N LEU A 196 -13.85 12.77 -19.02
CA LEU A 196 -13.86 13.67 -17.87
C LEU A 196 -12.74 14.68 -17.99
N SER A 197 -13.02 15.94 -17.68
CA SER A 197 -11.98 16.97 -17.55
C SER A 197 -11.76 17.26 -16.07
N ALA A 198 -10.57 16.92 -15.55
CA ALA A 198 -10.23 16.98 -14.13
C ALA A 198 -9.15 18.04 -13.84
N ARG A 199 -9.11 18.54 -12.61
CA ARG A 199 -8.00 19.39 -12.11
C ARG A 199 -6.80 18.52 -11.69
N LEU A 200 -7.06 17.28 -11.27
CA LEU A 200 -6.06 16.31 -10.83
C LEU A 200 -6.49 14.88 -11.21
N LEU A 201 -5.58 14.10 -11.80
CA LEU A 201 -5.69 12.65 -11.95
C LEU A 201 -4.84 11.96 -10.89
N VAL A 202 -5.40 10.94 -10.21
CA VAL A 202 -4.67 10.12 -9.25
C VAL A 202 -4.64 8.67 -9.73
N GLY A 203 -3.44 8.11 -9.87
CA GLY A 203 -3.24 6.69 -10.14
C GLY A 203 -3.16 5.89 -8.84
N ALA A 204 -4.18 5.07 -8.59
CA ALA A 204 -4.31 4.12 -7.48
C ALA A 204 -4.63 2.71 -7.99
N ASP A 205 -4.27 2.41 -9.24
CA ASP A 205 -4.63 1.24 -10.04
C ASP A 205 -3.67 0.04 -9.84
N GLY A 206 -2.93 0.06 -8.73
CA GLY A 206 -2.16 -1.06 -8.22
C GLY A 206 -0.80 -1.27 -8.87
N ALA A 207 -0.19 -2.40 -8.58
CA ALA A 207 1.19 -2.75 -8.92
C ALA A 207 1.51 -2.61 -10.43
N ARG A 208 0.56 -2.98 -11.29
CA ARG A 208 0.65 -2.89 -12.76
C ARG A 208 -0.08 -1.64 -13.27
N SER A 209 0.13 -0.50 -12.61
CA SER A 209 -0.54 0.75 -12.92
C SER A 209 -0.41 1.16 -14.38
N HIS A 210 -1.54 1.16 -15.08
CA HIS A 210 -1.65 1.66 -16.46
C HIS A 210 -1.50 3.18 -16.51
N ILE A 211 -2.01 3.89 -15.49
CA ILE A 211 -1.86 5.35 -15.38
C ILE A 211 -0.39 5.74 -15.27
N ARG A 212 0.41 5.01 -14.47
CA ARG A 212 1.86 5.22 -14.37
C ARG A 212 2.55 5.01 -15.72
N GLU A 213 2.19 3.96 -16.45
CA GLU A 213 2.74 3.66 -17.78
C GLU A 213 2.39 4.75 -18.79
N LEU A 214 1.13 5.19 -18.85
CA LEU A 214 0.69 6.30 -19.71
C LEU A 214 1.40 7.61 -19.38
N ALA A 215 1.74 7.86 -18.11
CA ALA A 215 2.51 9.02 -17.68
C ALA A 215 4.00 8.91 -18.04
N GLY A 216 4.46 7.80 -18.60
CA GLY A 216 5.88 7.57 -18.91
C GLY A 216 6.77 7.46 -17.66
N ILE A 217 6.18 7.21 -16.49
CA ILE A 217 6.91 7.09 -15.23
C ILE A 217 7.48 5.68 -15.10
N ALA A 218 8.80 5.56 -15.25
CA ALA A 218 9.50 4.29 -15.05
C ALA A 218 9.55 3.88 -13.57
N THR A 219 9.66 2.58 -13.33
CA THR A 219 9.92 2.02 -11.99
C THR A 219 11.39 1.62 -11.85
N HIS A 220 11.87 1.63 -10.61
CA HIS A 220 13.13 1.05 -10.21
C HIS A 220 12.87 -0.04 -9.17
N GLY A 221 13.55 -1.17 -9.29
CA GLY A 221 13.36 -2.28 -8.36
C GLY A 221 13.74 -3.62 -8.95
N TRP A 222 13.40 -4.68 -8.23
CA TRP A 222 13.67 -6.08 -8.59
C TRP A 222 12.63 -7.02 -7.99
N ASN A 223 12.53 -8.20 -8.59
CA ASN A 223 11.78 -9.33 -8.05
C ASN A 223 12.70 -10.19 -7.20
N TYR A 224 12.22 -10.68 -6.08
CA TYR A 224 13.01 -11.54 -5.18
C TYR A 224 13.14 -12.98 -5.66
N GLY A 225 12.37 -13.40 -6.69
CA GLY A 225 12.25 -14.80 -7.08
C GLY A 225 11.46 -15.63 -6.05
N GLN A 226 10.78 -14.95 -5.16
CA GLN A 226 9.93 -15.49 -4.12
C GLN A 226 8.47 -15.15 -4.39
N SER A 227 7.57 -15.97 -3.84
CA SER A 227 6.13 -15.72 -3.82
C SER A 227 5.58 -16.00 -2.43
N ALA A 228 4.61 -15.22 -1.99
CA ALA A 228 3.85 -15.46 -0.76
C ALA A 228 2.61 -16.29 -1.08
N ILE A 229 2.51 -17.49 -0.49
CA ILE A 229 1.29 -18.29 -0.45
C ILE A 229 0.41 -17.70 0.65
N VAL A 230 -0.82 -17.35 0.31
CA VAL A 230 -1.80 -16.79 1.24
C VAL A 230 -3.00 -17.72 1.32
N CYS A 231 -3.38 -18.09 2.53
CA CYS A 231 -4.61 -18.81 2.83
C CYS A 231 -5.10 -18.44 4.24
N THR A 232 -6.33 -18.83 4.55
CA THR A 232 -6.89 -18.73 5.90
C THR A 232 -7.02 -20.13 6.49
N VAL A 233 -6.70 -20.27 7.76
CA VAL A 233 -6.90 -21.50 8.53
C VAL A 233 -7.85 -21.26 9.68
N LYS A 234 -8.64 -22.30 10.05
CA LYS A 234 -9.25 -22.44 11.36
C LYS A 234 -8.33 -23.29 12.22
N HIS A 235 -8.32 -23.07 13.51
CA HIS A 235 -7.53 -23.82 14.47
C HIS A 235 -8.31 -24.11 15.76
N GLU A 236 -7.89 -25.13 16.49
CA GLU A 236 -8.62 -25.67 17.64
C GLU A 236 -8.55 -24.74 18.86
N ARG A 237 -7.35 -24.18 19.16
CA ARG A 237 -7.10 -23.39 20.37
C ARG A 237 -7.16 -21.90 20.08
N ASP A 238 -7.33 -21.09 21.13
CA ASP A 238 -7.35 -19.65 21.00
C ASP A 238 -5.91 -19.11 20.74
N HIS A 239 -5.79 -18.17 19.79
CA HIS A 239 -4.52 -17.49 19.48
C HIS A 239 -4.23 -16.33 20.44
N HIS A 240 -5.17 -15.93 21.29
CA HIS A 240 -5.04 -14.82 22.26
C HIS A 240 -4.57 -13.49 21.66
N GLY A 241 -4.89 -13.21 20.38
CA GLY A 241 -4.45 -12.01 19.68
C GLY A 241 -2.96 -12.00 19.32
N ARG A 242 -2.25 -13.13 19.42
CA ARG A 242 -0.84 -13.24 19.08
C ARG A 242 -0.65 -13.43 17.58
N ALA A 243 0.22 -12.59 16.98
CA ALA A 243 0.80 -12.83 15.67
C ALA A 243 2.15 -13.55 15.83
N GLU A 244 2.48 -14.40 14.87
CA GLU A 244 3.77 -15.11 14.84
C GLU A 244 4.43 -14.92 13.49
N GLU A 245 5.73 -14.70 13.48
CA GLU A 245 6.55 -14.64 12.27
C GLU A 245 7.78 -15.52 12.42
N HIS A 246 7.78 -16.61 11.67
CA HIS A 246 8.88 -17.58 11.66
C HIS A 246 9.77 -17.30 10.45
N PHE A 247 10.99 -16.84 10.69
CA PHE A 247 11.97 -16.71 9.65
C PHE A 247 12.55 -18.08 9.30
N LEU A 248 12.17 -18.58 8.12
CA LEU A 248 12.64 -19.84 7.54
C LEU A 248 13.65 -19.54 6.42
N PRO A 249 14.48 -20.53 6.03
CA PRO A 249 15.50 -20.32 4.97
C PRO A 249 14.96 -19.86 3.60
N ALA A 250 13.71 -20.18 3.27
CA ALA A 250 13.05 -19.74 2.04
C ALA A 250 12.44 -18.33 2.15
N GLY A 251 12.17 -17.87 3.35
CA GLY A 251 11.56 -16.58 3.69
C GLY A 251 10.62 -16.68 4.89
N PRO A 252 10.00 -15.58 5.29
CA PRO A 252 9.11 -15.54 6.44
C PRO A 252 7.83 -16.36 6.23
N PHE A 253 7.40 -17.01 7.33
CA PHE A 253 6.11 -17.67 7.48
C PHE A 253 5.36 -16.99 8.61
N ALA A 254 4.29 -16.28 8.30
CA ALA A 254 3.51 -15.53 9.28
C ALA A 254 2.17 -16.21 9.58
N ILE A 255 1.80 -16.26 10.87
CA ILE A 255 0.49 -16.65 11.39
C ILE A 255 -0.13 -15.40 11.99
N LEU A 256 -1.16 -14.86 11.35
CA LEU A 256 -1.74 -13.57 11.71
C LEU A 256 -3.18 -13.79 12.23
N PRO A 257 -3.50 -13.40 13.48
CA PRO A 257 -4.78 -13.71 14.11
C PRO A 257 -5.95 -13.03 13.41
N LEU A 258 -7.03 -13.77 13.18
CA LEU A 258 -8.32 -13.24 12.71
C LEU A 258 -9.39 -13.49 13.77
N THR A 259 -10.51 -12.78 13.67
CA THR A 259 -11.64 -12.95 14.59
C THR A 259 -12.10 -14.40 14.69
N GLY A 260 -12.33 -14.86 15.90
CA GLY A 260 -12.60 -16.25 16.22
C GLY A 260 -11.31 -17.08 16.27
N ARG A 261 -11.42 -18.37 16.07
CA ARG A 261 -10.27 -19.30 16.03
C ARG A 261 -9.81 -19.44 14.58
N ARG A 262 -9.35 -18.35 13.99
CA ARG A 262 -8.86 -18.31 12.61
C ARG A 262 -7.56 -17.51 12.53
N ALA A 263 -6.73 -17.86 11.56
CA ALA A 263 -5.53 -17.12 11.23
C ALA A 263 -5.37 -16.95 9.71
N SER A 264 -4.85 -15.82 9.30
CA SER A 264 -4.35 -15.59 7.93
C SER A 264 -2.90 -16.02 7.87
N ILE A 265 -2.56 -16.87 6.91
CA ILE A 265 -1.22 -17.36 6.68
C ILE A 265 -0.60 -16.58 5.52
N VAL A 266 0.64 -16.12 5.72
CA VAL A 266 1.49 -15.56 4.68
C VAL A 266 2.79 -16.38 4.67
N TRP A 267 2.92 -17.24 3.69
CA TRP A 267 3.99 -18.23 3.60
C TRP A 267 4.88 -17.95 2.39
N THR A 268 6.11 -17.51 2.64
CA THR A 268 7.07 -17.18 1.59
C THR A 268 7.89 -18.38 1.18
N GLU A 269 7.92 -18.63 -0.13
CA GLU A 269 8.74 -19.66 -0.78
C GLU A 269 9.36 -19.13 -2.08
N SER A 270 10.31 -19.88 -2.67
CA SER A 270 10.71 -19.60 -4.04
C SER A 270 9.50 -19.69 -4.98
N THR A 271 9.44 -18.88 -6.03
CA THR A 271 8.25 -18.83 -6.91
C THR A 271 7.85 -20.21 -7.41
N LYS A 272 8.83 -21.03 -7.86
CA LYS A 272 8.57 -22.40 -8.33
C LYS A 272 7.98 -23.30 -7.25
N GLU A 273 8.52 -23.21 -6.05
CA GLU A 273 8.06 -24.02 -4.93
C GLU A 273 6.67 -23.57 -4.45
N ALA A 274 6.40 -22.27 -4.41
CA ALA A 274 5.09 -21.73 -4.10
C ALA A 274 4.02 -22.21 -5.10
N GLU A 275 4.35 -22.22 -6.41
CA GLU A 275 3.46 -22.74 -7.45
C GLU A 275 3.20 -24.25 -7.26
N ARG A 276 4.24 -25.04 -6.97
CA ARG A 276 4.12 -26.47 -6.66
C ARG A 276 3.20 -26.71 -5.45
N ILE A 277 3.46 -26.01 -4.34
CA ILE A 277 2.71 -26.17 -3.09
C ILE A 277 1.23 -25.79 -3.27
N VAL A 278 0.94 -24.69 -3.93
CA VAL A 278 -0.46 -24.27 -4.17
C VAL A 278 -1.21 -25.28 -5.04
N ALA A 279 -0.52 -26.03 -5.90
CA ALA A 279 -1.11 -27.04 -6.77
C ALA A 279 -1.26 -28.44 -6.13
N LEU A 280 -0.74 -28.67 -4.92
CA LEU A 280 -0.85 -29.95 -4.21
C LEU A 280 -2.32 -30.30 -3.94
N PRO A 281 -2.66 -31.62 -3.83
CA PRO A 281 -3.90 -32.06 -3.21
C PRO A 281 -4.07 -31.47 -1.80
N ASP A 282 -5.30 -31.44 -1.31
CA ASP A 282 -5.60 -30.74 -0.04
C ASP A 282 -4.93 -31.40 1.17
N ASP A 283 -4.82 -32.72 1.19
CA ASP A 283 -4.12 -33.50 2.22
C ASP A 283 -2.61 -33.23 2.21
N GLU A 284 -1.97 -33.29 1.05
CA GLU A 284 -0.54 -33.00 0.92
C GLU A 284 -0.23 -31.52 1.25
N PHE A 285 -1.10 -30.59 0.86
CA PHE A 285 -0.95 -29.19 1.23
C PHE A 285 -1.08 -28.99 2.74
N HIS A 286 -2.02 -29.70 3.37
CA HIS A 286 -2.22 -29.67 4.81
C HIS A 286 -0.95 -30.14 5.53
N ASP A 287 -0.35 -31.26 5.14
CA ASP A 287 0.88 -31.81 5.72
C ASP A 287 2.06 -30.79 5.61
N GLU A 288 2.19 -30.13 4.47
CA GLU A 288 3.22 -29.11 4.27
C GLU A 288 2.99 -27.86 5.11
N LEU A 289 1.73 -27.47 5.29
CA LEU A 289 1.35 -26.34 6.11
C LEU A 289 1.57 -26.65 7.61
N GLU A 290 1.16 -27.81 8.09
CA GLU A 290 1.27 -28.22 9.49
C GLU A 290 2.73 -28.26 9.96
N LYS A 291 3.68 -28.73 9.13
CA LYS A 291 5.13 -28.69 9.40
C LYS A 291 5.64 -27.28 9.75
N ARG A 292 5.04 -26.25 9.15
CA ARG A 292 5.42 -24.84 9.34
C ARG A 292 4.62 -24.16 10.45
N PHE A 293 3.33 -24.48 10.50
CA PHE A 293 2.40 -23.92 11.48
C PHE A 293 2.69 -24.43 12.91
N GLY A 294 3.04 -25.71 13.04
CA GLY A 294 3.22 -26.36 14.33
C GLY A 294 1.89 -26.74 15.01
N LEU A 295 1.98 -27.35 16.20
CA LEU A 295 0.82 -27.95 16.92
C LEU A 295 0.33 -27.11 18.10
N HIS A 296 0.89 -25.91 18.33
CA HIS A 296 0.59 -25.11 19.54
C HIS A 296 -0.85 -24.59 19.56
N LEU A 297 -1.46 -24.33 18.39
CA LEU A 297 -2.88 -23.97 18.26
C LEU A 297 -3.80 -25.17 18.03
N GLY A 298 -3.29 -26.41 18.17
CA GLY A 298 -4.03 -27.65 17.92
C GLY A 298 -4.20 -27.96 16.45
N ASP A 299 -5.22 -28.73 16.12
CA ASP A 299 -5.52 -29.13 14.75
C ASP A 299 -5.91 -27.91 13.90
N ILE A 300 -5.52 -27.95 12.63
CA ILE A 300 -5.80 -26.88 11.67
C ILE A 300 -6.64 -27.36 10.49
N GLU A 301 -7.48 -26.48 9.96
CA GLU A 301 -8.27 -26.72 8.76
C GLU A 301 -8.10 -25.54 7.80
N VAL A 302 -7.69 -25.79 6.56
CA VAL A 302 -7.61 -24.73 5.53
C VAL A 302 -9.02 -24.27 5.16
N SER A 303 -9.25 -22.97 5.24
CA SER A 303 -10.55 -22.35 4.95
C SER A 303 -10.44 -21.41 3.75
N GLY A 304 -11.13 -21.75 2.67
CA GLY A 304 -11.14 -20.93 1.46
C GLY A 304 -9.99 -21.22 0.48
N ALA A 305 -9.77 -20.29 -0.44
CA ALA A 305 -8.80 -20.48 -1.51
C ALA A 305 -7.37 -20.18 -1.04
N ARG A 306 -6.41 -20.98 -1.51
CA ARG A 306 -4.98 -20.71 -1.42
C ARG A 306 -4.47 -20.08 -2.72
N ARG A 307 -3.63 -19.06 -2.61
CA ARG A 307 -3.08 -18.33 -3.77
C ARG A 307 -1.65 -17.90 -3.52
N ALA A 308 -0.84 -17.91 -4.58
CA ALA A 308 0.53 -17.39 -4.55
C ALA A 308 0.58 -15.99 -5.18
N PHE A 309 1.32 -15.08 -4.56
CA PHE A 309 1.54 -13.71 -5.02
C PHE A 309 3.05 -13.46 -5.13
N PRO A 310 3.55 -13.04 -6.31
CA PRO A 310 4.98 -12.76 -6.48
C PRO A 310 5.42 -11.58 -5.61
N LEU A 311 6.63 -11.69 -5.05
CA LEU A 311 7.22 -10.68 -4.18
C LEU A 311 8.31 -9.90 -4.90
N GLY A 312 8.32 -8.58 -4.68
CA GLY A 312 9.29 -7.67 -5.26
C GLY A 312 9.39 -6.36 -4.49
N LEU A 313 10.41 -5.60 -4.81
CA LEU A 313 10.56 -4.20 -4.43
C LEU A 313 10.53 -3.37 -5.71
N HIS A 314 9.54 -2.52 -5.87
CA HIS A 314 9.44 -1.62 -7.02
C HIS A 314 8.99 -0.25 -6.56
N THR A 315 9.68 0.79 -6.99
CA THR A 315 9.33 2.18 -6.68
C THR A 315 9.30 3.00 -7.97
N ALA A 316 8.25 3.79 -8.17
CA ALA A 316 8.18 4.74 -9.27
C ALA A 316 9.29 5.79 -9.13
N ARG A 317 9.93 6.17 -10.22
CA ARG A 317 10.99 7.19 -10.23
C ARG A 317 10.47 8.58 -9.87
N SER A 318 9.20 8.82 -10.12
CA SER A 318 8.46 9.98 -9.65
C SER A 318 7.09 9.54 -9.17
N PHE A 319 6.59 10.15 -8.10
CA PHE A 319 5.21 9.92 -7.62
C PHE A 319 4.23 10.94 -8.23
N ILE A 320 4.76 11.84 -9.05
CA ILE A 320 3.97 12.90 -9.69
C ILE A 320 4.38 13.08 -11.16
N ALA A 321 3.44 13.56 -11.95
CA ALA A 321 3.66 14.20 -13.24
C ALA A 321 2.80 15.46 -13.30
N GLU A 322 2.71 16.13 -14.45
CA GLU A 322 1.82 17.26 -14.61
C GLU A 322 0.38 16.84 -14.29
N ARG A 323 -0.27 17.50 -13.32
CA ARG A 323 -1.65 17.19 -12.86
C ARG A 323 -1.93 15.74 -12.53
N LEU A 324 -0.90 14.99 -12.18
CA LEU A 324 -0.99 13.56 -11.87
C LEU A 324 -0.21 13.23 -10.61
N ALA A 325 -0.83 12.44 -9.71
CA ALA A 325 -0.18 11.82 -8.56
C ALA A 325 -0.40 10.30 -8.56
N LEU A 326 0.60 9.55 -8.11
CA LEU A 326 0.52 8.10 -7.89
C LEU A 326 0.49 7.83 -6.37
N ILE A 327 -0.36 6.88 -5.93
CA ILE A 327 -0.47 6.45 -4.54
C ILE A 327 -0.52 4.93 -4.42
N GLY A 328 -0.12 4.40 -3.26
CA GLY A 328 -0.12 2.97 -2.98
C GLY A 328 0.76 2.18 -3.95
N ASP A 329 0.31 0.98 -4.32
CA ASP A 329 1.08 0.08 -5.19
C ASP A 329 1.38 0.67 -6.58
N ALA A 330 0.62 1.67 -7.04
CA ALA A 330 0.95 2.39 -8.28
C ALA A 330 2.23 3.21 -8.13
N ALA A 331 2.54 3.71 -6.94
CA ALA A 331 3.75 4.45 -6.62
C ALA A 331 4.89 3.54 -6.14
N HIS A 332 4.59 2.55 -5.29
CA HIS A 332 5.60 1.68 -4.68
C HIS A 332 5.02 0.33 -4.23
N ILE A 333 5.82 -0.70 -4.42
CA ILE A 333 5.60 -2.05 -3.91
C ILE A 333 6.78 -2.38 -3.01
N ILE A 334 6.53 -2.83 -1.79
CA ILE A 334 7.56 -3.26 -0.85
C ILE A 334 7.34 -4.71 -0.44
N HIS A 335 8.37 -5.35 0.10
CA HIS A 335 8.23 -6.69 0.65
C HIS A 335 7.20 -6.69 1.79
N PRO A 336 6.27 -7.69 1.85
CA PRO A 336 5.17 -7.70 2.83
C PRO A 336 5.59 -8.03 4.27
N ILE A 337 6.87 -7.98 4.61
CA ILE A 337 7.34 -8.15 5.99
C ILE A 337 6.58 -7.17 6.90
N ALA A 338 5.99 -7.71 7.94
CA ALA A 338 5.15 -6.98 8.90
C ALA A 338 3.93 -6.24 8.29
N GLY A 339 3.45 -6.63 7.09
CA GLY A 339 2.22 -6.09 6.50
C GLY A 339 2.26 -4.60 6.12
N GLN A 340 3.45 -4.03 5.85
CA GLN A 340 3.62 -2.59 5.69
C GLN A 340 3.13 -2.00 4.36
N GLY A 341 2.94 -2.80 3.31
CA GLY A 341 2.60 -2.28 1.98
C GLY A 341 1.33 -1.43 1.96
N LEU A 342 0.24 -1.95 2.52
CA LEU A 342 -1.03 -1.22 2.62
C LEU A 342 -0.90 0.03 3.49
N ASN A 343 -0.25 -0.06 4.65
CA ASN A 343 -0.09 1.06 5.58
C ASN A 343 0.69 2.22 4.96
N MET A 344 1.69 1.92 4.13
CA MET A 344 2.40 2.94 3.35
C MET A 344 1.51 3.60 2.30
N GLY A 345 0.67 2.83 1.60
CA GLY A 345 -0.31 3.36 0.66
C GLY A 345 -1.34 4.28 1.34
N LEU A 346 -1.78 3.95 2.56
CA LEU A 346 -2.67 4.81 3.35
C LEU A 346 -1.96 6.08 3.83
N ARG A 347 -0.66 6.01 4.05
CA ARG A 347 0.15 7.18 4.35
C ARG A 347 0.27 8.13 3.16
N ASP A 348 0.34 7.59 1.93
CA ASP A 348 0.24 8.38 0.70
C ASP A 348 -1.12 9.09 0.61
N VAL A 349 -2.20 8.35 0.91
CA VAL A 349 -3.57 8.90 0.96
C VAL A 349 -3.64 10.11 1.89
N ALA A 350 -3.16 9.95 3.13
CA ALA A 350 -3.20 11.01 4.13
C ALA A 350 -2.40 12.24 3.69
N ALA A 351 -1.18 12.04 3.17
CA ALA A 351 -0.31 13.12 2.72
C ALA A 351 -0.88 13.86 1.49
N LEU A 352 -1.41 13.12 0.50
CA LEU A 352 -2.00 13.73 -0.70
C LEU A 352 -3.31 14.44 -0.35
N ALA A 353 -4.17 13.82 0.48
CA ALA A 353 -5.41 14.43 0.92
C ALA A 353 -5.17 15.76 1.67
N GLU A 354 -4.17 15.80 2.57
CA GLU A 354 -3.80 17.02 3.28
C GLU A 354 -3.28 18.10 2.33
N ALA A 355 -2.36 17.77 1.42
CA ALA A 355 -1.80 18.72 0.46
C ALA A 355 -2.88 19.31 -0.47
N VAL A 356 -3.80 18.46 -0.97
CA VAL A 356 -4.92 18.89 -1.83
C VAL A 356 -5.93 19.73 -1.06
N THR A 357 -6.29 19.32 0.16
CA THR A 357 -7.26 20.03 0.99
C THR A 357 -6.76 21.44 1.37
N ASP A 358 -5.51 21.55 1.81
CA ASP A 358 -4.89 22.83 2.16
C ASP A 358 -4.90 23.79 0.95
N ALA A 359 -4.52 23.28 -0.24
CA ALA A 359 -4.52 24.06 -1.47
C ALA A 359 -5.94 24.51 -1.88
N ALA A 360 -6.91 23.58 -1.83
CA ALA A 360 -8.29 23.86 -2.21
C ALA A 360 -8.94 24.92 -1.31
N ARG A 361 -8.71 24.87 0.01
CA ARG A 361 -9.23 25.85 0.97
C ARG A 361 -8.66 27.25 0.79
N LEU A 362 -7.44 27.32 0.27
CA LEU A 362 -6.80 28.60 -0.09
C LEU A 362 -7.18 29.09 -1.48
N GLY A 363 -8.05 28.37 -2.20
CA GLY A 363 -8.42 28.69 -3.58
C GLY A 363 -7.30 28.47 -4.60
N LEU A 364 -6.26 27.70 -4.21
CA LEU A 364 -5.13 27.39 -5.09
C LEU A 364 -5.47 26.26 -6.07
N ASP A 365 -4.64 26.10 -7.08
CA ASP A 365 -4.77 24.99 -8.03
C ASP A 365 -4.22 23.68 -7.44
N ILE A 366 -5.14 22.73 -7.15
CA ILE A 366 -4.81 21.44 -6.53
C ILE A 366 -3.90 20.55 -7.37
N GLY A 367 -3.85 20.75 -8.70
CA GLY A 367 -2.96 20.04 -9.63
C GLY A 367 -1.67 20.80 -9.93
N SER A 368 -1.39 21.90 -9.23
CA SER A 368 -0.17 22.67 -9.45
C SER A 368 1.08 21.91 -9.02
N PRO A 369 2.24 22.17 -9.65
CA PRO A 369 3.49 21.54 -9.28
C PRO A 369 3.84 21.70 -7.80
N ASP A 370 3.61 22.84 -7.20
CA ASP A 370 3.97 23.12 -5.80
C ASP A 370 3.22 22.20 -4.82
N VAL A 371 1.93 21.95 -5.08
CA VAL A 371 1.10 21.03 -4.28
C VAL A 371 1.57 19.58 -4.43
N LEU A 372 1.82 19.16 -5.68
CA LEU A 372 2.24 17.79 -5.97
C LEU A 372 3.68 17.52 -5.49
N GLU A 373 4.59 18.48 -5.61
CA GLU A 373 5.94 18.37 -5.08
C GLU A 373 5.97 18.32 -3.55
N ARG A 374 5.07 19.04 -2.85
CA ARG A 374 4.92 18.91 -1.40
C ARG A 374 4.56 17.48 -1.03
N TYR A 375 3.57 16.88 -1.71
CA TYR A 375 3.21 15.48 -1.54
C TYR A 375 4.40 14.55 -1.80
N GLN A 376 5.07 14.69 -2.95
CA GLN A 376 6.17 13.83 -3.35
C GLN A 376 7.35 13.90 -2.37
N ARG A 377 7.76 15.10 -1.94
CA ARG A 377 8.84 15.27 -0.96
C ARG A 377 8.52 14.59 0.36
N TRP A 378 7.29 14.73 0.81
CA TRP A 378 6.84 14.11 2.06
C TRP A 378 6.92 12.59 2.00
N ARG A 379 6.48 11.98 0.88
CA ARG A 379 6.35 10.52 0.78
C ARG A 379 7.60 9.81 0.33
N ARG A 380 8.40 10.43 -0.53
CA ARG A 380 9.52 9.76 -1.19
C ARG A 380 10.62 9.32 -0.22
N PHE A 381 10.93 10.14 0.77
CA PHE A 381 11.93 9.80 1.78
C PHE A 381 11.48 8.60 2.64
N ASP A 382 10.25 8.63 3.14
CA ASP A 382 9.66 7.55 3.93
C ASP A 382 9.65 6.23 3.14
N THR A 383 9.19 6.27 1.88
CA THR A 383 9.13 5.10 1.01
C THR A 383 10.51 4.50 0.73
N MET A 384 11.51 5.34 0.48
CA MET A 384 12.89 4.89 0.30
C MET A 384 13.45 4.23 1.56
N THR A 385 13.26 4.85 2.70
CA THR A 385 13.75 4.32 4.00
C THR A 385 13.10 2.97 4.30
N MET A 386 11.79 2.87 4.16
CA MET A 386 11.07 1.60 4.38
C MET A 386 11.47 0.53 3.36
N GLY A 387 11.63 0.90 2.08
CA GLY A 387 12.07 -0.02 1.03
C GLY A 387 13.45 -0.61 1.34
N VAL A 388 14.41 0.21 1.75
CA VAL A 388 15.77 -0.24 2.14
C VAL A 388 15.70 -1.11 3.41
N ALA A 389 14.88 -0.73 4.39
CA ALA A 389 14.73 -1.49 5.63
C ALA A 389 14.14 -2.89 5.37
N THR A 390 13.03 -2.97 4.61
CA THR A 390 12.37 -4.26 4.31
C THR A 390 13.21 -5.13 3.39
N ASP A 391 13.92 -4.56 2.41
CA ASP A 391 14.87 -5.31 1.57
C ASP A 391 16.05 -5.84 2.39
N GLY A 392 16.62 -5.01 3.26
CA GLY A 392 17.70 -5.42 4.16
C GLY A 392 17.26 -6.55 5.09
N LEU A 393 16.08 -6.46 5.70
CA LEU A 393 15.50 -7.52 6.52
C LEU A 393 15.28 -8.79 5.70
N ASN A 394 14.64 -8.70 4.53
CA ASN A 394 14.42 -9.88 3.70
C ASN A 394 15.73 -10.58 3.34
N ARG A 395 16.76 -9.85 2.89
CA ARG A 395 18.07 -10.44 2.57
C ARG A 395 18.78 -11.01 3.79
N LEU A 396 18.64 -10.36 4.95
CA LEU A 396 19.24 -10.82 6.19
C LEU A 396 18.61 -12.12 6.68
N PHE A 397 17.29 -12.29 6.54
CA PHE A 397 16.54 -13.41 7.09
C PHE A 397 16.29 -14.53 6.06
N SER A 398 16.19 -14.25 4.77
CA SER A 398 15.95 -15.24 3.71
C SER A 398 17.28 -15.74 3.13
N ASN A 399 18.08 -16.47 3.93
CA ASN A 399 19.32 -17.09 3.49
C ASN A 399 19.66 -18.33 4.32
N ARG A 400 20.62 -19.13 3.82
CA ARG A 400 21.08 -20.39 4.46
C ARG A 400 22.42 -20.25 5.21
N SER A 401 22.92 -19.03 5.43
CA SER A 401 24.23 -18.81 6.05
C SER A 401 24.12 -18.90 7.58
N ASP A 402 24.79 -19.88 8.16
CA ASP A 402 24.85 -20.05 9.61
C ASP A 402 25.58 -18.87 10.31
N VAL A 403 26.53 -18.19 9.62
CA VAL A 403 27.20 -17.00 10.12
C VAL A 403 26.24 -15.80 10.23
N LEU A 404 25.43 -15.59 9.19
CA LEU A 404 24.42 -14.52 9.22
C LEU A 404 23.34 -14.84 10.26
N ARG A 405 22.99 -16.12 10.46
CA ARG A 405 22.08 -16.54 11.52
C ARG A 405 22.59 -16.16 12.90
N LEU A 406 23.86 -16.43 13.20
CA LEU A 406 24.46 -16.05 14.48
C LEU A 406 24.43 -14.53 14.70
N ILE A 407 24.72 -13.73 13.67
CA ILE A 407 24.65 -12.27 13.74
C ILE A 407 23.22 -11.79 14.00
N ARG A 408 22.22 -12.41 13.37
CA ARG A 408 20.79 -12.10 13.60
C ARG A 408 20.37 -12.41 15.02
N ASP A 409 20.74 -13.60 15.52
CA ASP A 409 20.38 -14.06 16.87
C ASP A 409 20.95 -13.11 17.93
N VAL A 410 22.20 -12.67 17.78
CA VAL A 410 22.82 -11.68 18.66
C VAL A 410 22.12 -10.31 18.50
N GLY A 411 21.83 -9.89 17.28
CA GLY A 411 21.15 -8.61 16.99
C GLY A 411 19.75 -8.57 17.60
N LEU A 412 18.92 -9.59 17.37
CA LEU A 412 17.58 -9.70 17.94
C LEU A 412 17.60 -9.77 19.46
N GLY A 413 18.55 -10.53 20.05
CA GLY A 413 18.75 -10.60 21.49
C GLY A 413 19.15 -9.26 22.11
N LEU A 414 19.89 -8.40 21.40
CA LEU A 414 20.21 -7.04 21.83
C LEU A 414 18.97 -6.14 21.80
N VAL A 415 18.14 -6.24 20.76
CA VAL A 415 16.86 -5.49 20.64
C VAL A 415 15.93 -5.88 21.77
N GLU A 416 15.80 -7.18 22.08
CA GLU A 416 14.94 -7.67 23.16
C GLU A 416 15.35 -7.08 24.54
N ARG A 417 16.65 -6.89 24.75
CA ARG A 417 17.22 -6.33 26.00
C ARG A 417 17.25 -4.80 26.07
N ALA A 418 16.88 -4.11 24.98
CA ALA A 418 16.93 -2.66 24.89
C ALA A 418 15.52 -2.05 24.74
N PRO A 419 14.80 -1.77 25.84
CA PRO A 419 13.43 -1.24 25.81
C PRO A 419 13.24 0.02 24.95
N PRO A 420 14.18 0.98 24.87
CA PRO A 420 14.03 2.14 23.99
C PRO A 420 14.02 1.76 22.50
N LEU A 421 14.85 0.79 22.11
CA LEU A 421 14.95 0.31 20.74
C LEU A 421 13.68 -0.48 20.37
N LYS A 422 13.18 -1.31 21.27
CA LYS A 422 11.93 -2.04 21.10
C LYS A 422 10.74 -1.09 20.90
N ARG A 423 10.64 -0.03 21.70
CA ARG A 423 9.61 1.02 21.51
C ARG A 423 9.71 1.74 20.16
N LEU A 424 10.94 1.99 19.68
CA LEU A 424 11.14 2.58 18.35
C LEU A 424 10.58 1.67 17.25
N PHE A 425 10.87 0.36 17.31
CA PHE A 425 10.31 -0.61 16.34
C PHE A 425 8.78 -0.72 16.40
N ILE A 426 8.19 -0.70 17.60
CA ILE A 426 6.73 -0.70 17.77
C ILE A 426 6.12 0.57 17.15
N ARG A 427 6.71 1.74 17.39
CA ARG A 427 6.24 3.01 16.80
C ARG A 427 6.38 3.04 15.28
N GLU A 428 7.45 2.46 14.74
CA GLU A 428 7.62 2.29 13.29
C GLU A 428 6.54 1.38 12.71
N ALA A 429 6.33 0.20 13.30
CA ALA A 429 5.30 -0.76 12.87
C ALA A 429 3.89 -0.16 12.97
N ALA A 430 3.63 0.68 13.98
CA ALA A 430 2.38 1.39 14.19
C ALA A 430 2.18 2.59 13.25
N GLY A 431 3.21 3.02 12.52
CA GLY A 431 3.14 4.10 11.53
C GLY A 431 3.29 5.52 12.12
N PHE A 432 3.90 5.68 13.30
CA PHE A 432 4.06 6.98 13.99
C PHE A 432 5.48 7.55 13.93
N THR A 433 6.27 7.18 12.93
CA THR A 433 7.61 7.72 12.73
C THR A 433 7.65 8.73 11.59
N GLY A 434 8.61 9.63 11.63
CA GLY A 434 8.74 10.74 10.68
C GLY A 434 7.65 11.81 10.84
N GLU A 435 7.39 12.55 9.76
CA GLU A 435 6.33 13.56 9.72
C GLU A 435 4.98 12.87 9.43
N VAL A 436 4.15 12.73 10.46
CA VAL A 436 2.88 12.01 10.40
C VAL A 436 1.76 12.95 9.92
N PRO A 437 1.06 12.65 8.81
CA PRO A 437 -0.07 13.45 8.33
C PRO A 437 -1.25 13.50 9.33
N LYS A 438 -2.08 14.55 9.26
CA LYS A 438 -3.21 14.77 10.18
C LYS A 438 -4.12 13.56 10.32
N LEU A 439 -4.59 12.99 9.20
CA LEU A 439 -5.48 11.81 9.25
C LEU A 439 -4.85 10.63 10.00
N MET A 440 -3.53 10.43 9.88
CA MET A 440 -2.81 9.36 10.58
C MET A 440 -2.63 9.64 12.09
N ARG A 441 -2.86 10.89 12.51
CA ARG A 441 -2.95 11.28 13.93
C ARG A 441 -4.38 11.22 14.46
N GLY A 442 -5.37 10.89 13.62
CA GLY A 442 -6.78 10.92 13.95
C GLY A 442 -7.40 12.32 13.87
N GLU A 443 -6.70 13.28 13.30
CA GLU A 443 -7.17 14.65 13.11
C GLU A 443 -7.90 14.77 11.77
N ALA A 444 -9.04 15.47 11.75
CA ALA A 444 -9.73 15.80 10.51
C ALA A 444 -8.90 16.77 9.65
N LEU A 445 -9.09 16.69 8.33
CA LEU A 445 -8.49 17.62 7.37
C LEU A 445 -9.21 18.97 7.38
#